data_b4cdb5c27902ae12b18e69c6c72ff8c2
#
_entry.id   b4cdb5c27902ae12b18e69c6c72ff8c2
#
_cell.length_a   1.000
_cell.length_b   1.000
_cell.length_c   1.000
_cell.angle_alpha   90.00
_cell.angle_beta   90.00
_cell.angle_gamma   90.00
#
_symmetry.space_group_name_H-M   'P 1'
#
loop_
_entity.id
_entity.type
_entity.pdbx_description
1 polymer ?
#
loop_
_entity_poly.entity_id
_entity_poly.type
_entity_poly.pdbx_seq_one_letter_code
_entity_poly.pdbx_strand_id
1 'polypeptide(L)'
;MNPIPIIYENQEIIIINKPQGVAVQGGQNIAHPLDKELPLQLGYPIYLVHRLDQETQGLLVVAKTPQAANKWTHLIGEKAVTKEYDAICIGVPSNPKGQFKSSINDRGIEKSALTFYEVKKSWDIDSYRLSLIHLTLGTGRMHQIRIHLAKAGFPIAGDDKHGDFKANKAIKKLTGIKRLQLISSRLTIPIDGKDMTFQLDVPFTVEKKAPVSEQEVWV
;
A
#
# COMPACT_ATOMS: atom_id res chain seq x y z
N MET A 1 0.48 19.10 -9.41
CA MET A 1 0.47 17.61 -9.25
C MET A 1 -0.13 17.00 -10.51
N ASN A 2 0.30 15.80 -10.94
CA ASN A 2 -0.41 15.09 -12.00
C ASN A 2 -1.82 14.73 -11.52
N PRO A 3 -2.83 14.71 -12.41
CA PRO A 3 -4.18 14.32 -12.03
C PRO A 3 -4.21 12.94 -11.35
N ILE A 4 -4.98 12.83 -10.26
CA ILE A 4 -5.16 11.58 -9.53
C ILE A 4 -6.12 10.70 -10.33
N PRO A 5 -5.73 9.48 -10.73
CA PRO A 5 -6.57 8.61 -11.54
C PRO A 5 -7.82 8.15 -10.78
N ILE A 6 -8.98 8.33 -11.40
CA ILE A 6 -10.27 7.83 -10.92
C ILE A 6 -10.50 6.46 -11.55
N ILE A 7 -10.77 5.45 -10.73
CA ILE A 7 -11.02 4.06 -11.13
C ILE A 7 -12.52 3.79 -11.25
N TYR A 8 -13.30 4.37 -10.34
CA TYR A 8 -14.74 4.24 -10.31
C TYR A 8 -15.38 5.46 -9.64
N GLU A 9 -16.56 5.82 -10.08
CA GLU A 9 -17.35 6.87 -9.47
C GLU A 9 -18.83 6.53 -9.56
N ASN A 10 -19.56 6.81 -8.47
CA ASN A 10 -21.02 6.82 -8.43
C ASN A 10 -21.55 8.04 -7.66
N GLN A 11 -22.82 8.03 -7.25
CA GLN A 11 -23.40 9.15 -6.51
C GLN A 11 -22.82 9.32 -5.09
N GLU A 12 -22.34 8.25 -4.46
CA GLU A 12 -21.88 8.24 -3.07
C GLU A 12 -20.37 8.34 -2.94
N ILE A 13 -19.61 7.64 -3.79
CA ILE A 13 -18.18 7.46 -3.65
C ILE A 13 -17.40 7.61 -4.95
N ILE A 14 -16.12 7.84 -4.77
CA ILE A 14 -15.08 7.72 -5.80
C ILE A 14 -14.05 6.71 -5.30
N ILE A 15 -13.61 5.82 -6.17
CA ILE A 15 -12.41 4.99 -5.94
C ILE A 15 -11.30 5.56 -6.81
N ILE A 16 -10.19 5.90 -6.18
CA ILE A 16 -9.03 6.46 -6.85
C ILE A 16 -7.83 5.51 -6.76
N ASN A 17 -6.89 5.66 -7.71
CA ASN A 17 -5.54 5.12 -7.56
C ASN A 17 -4.65 6.19 -6.95
N LYS A 18 -4.48 6.16 -5.60
CA LYS A 18 -3.64 7.12 -4.89
C LYS A 18 -2.17 6.97 -5.31
N PRO A 19 -1.53 8.02 -5.82
CA PRO A 19 -0.10 7.97 -6.12
C PRO A 19 0.75 7.75 -4.87
N GLN A 20 1.89 7.11 -5.04
CA GLN A 20 2.92 6.99 -4.00
C GLN A 20 3.49 8.37 -3.65
N GLY A 21 3.79 8.61 -2.37
CA GLY A 21 4.33 9.87 -1.87
C GLY A 21 3.27 10.93 -1.56
N VAL A 22 2.00 10.70 -1.91
CA VAL A 22 0.88 11.60 -1.60
C VAL A 22 0.25 11.21 -0.26
N ALA A 23 0.30 12.12 0.72
CA ALA A 23 -0.38 11.94 1.98
C ALA A 23 -1.90 12.06 1.80
N VAL A 24 -2.69 11.23 2.49
CA VAL A 24 -4.16 11.26 2.40
C VAL A 24 -4.73 12.51 3.07
N GLN A 25 -4.16 12.92 4.19
CA GLN A 25 -4.56 14.11 4.96
C GLN A 25 -3.42 15.08 5.14
N GLY A 26 -3.77 16.37 5.25
CA GLY A 26 -2.85 17.43 5.64
C GLY A 26 -2.24 17.17 7.02
N GLY A 27 -1.05 17.75 7.25
CA GLY A 27 -0.28 17.68 8.48
C GLY A 27 0.94 18.58 8.40
N GLN A 28 1.73 18.60 9.47
CA GLN A 28 2.97 19.38 9.48
C GLN A 28 3.90 18.92 8.35
N ASN A 29 4.42 19.86 7.55
CA ASN A 29 5.30 19.62 6.40
C ASN A 29 4.68 18.83 5.23
N ILE A 30 3.35 18.80 5.10
CA ILE A 30 2.65 18.20 3.95
C ILE A 30 2.10 19.34 3.08
N ALA A 31 2.75 19.59 1.93
CA ALA A 31 2.39 20.69 1.04
C ALA A 31 1.12 20.39 0.20
N HIS A 32 0.98 19.17 -0.30
CA HIS A 32 -0.05 18.77 -1.28
C HIS A 32 -0.76 17.49 -0.84
N PRO A 33 -1.58 17.52 0.24
CA PRO A 33 -2.32 16.35 0.68
C PRO A 33 -3.54 16.09 -0.20
N LEU A 34 -3.96 14.81 -0.29
CA LEU A 34 -5.08 14.36 -1.10
C LEU A 34 -6.39 15.11 -0.76
N ASP A 35 -6.65 15.33 0.52
CA ASP A 35 -7.86 16.03 1.01
C ASP A 35 -7.95 17.50 0.56
N LYS A 36 -6.88 18.07 0.01
CA LYS A 36 -6.86 19.41 -0.61
C LYS A 36 -6.80 19.34 -2.12
N GLU A 37 -5.97 18.46 -2.67
CA GLU A 37 -5.72 18.39 -4.11
C GLU A 37 -6.89 17.76 -4.88
N LEU A 38 -7.51 16.71 -4.33
CA LEU A 38 -8.59 15.99 -5.02
C LEU A 38 -9.85 16.86 -5.18
N PRO A 39 -10.32 17.65 -4.19
CA PRO A 39 -11.42 18.59 -4.38
C PRO A 39 -11.15 19.63 -5.48
N LEU A 40 -9.92 20.12 -5.60
CA LEU A 40 -9.53 21.07 -6.66
C LEU A 40 -9.63 20.43 -8.04
N GLN A 41 -9.22 19.17 -8.16
CA GLN A 41 -9.32 18.41 -9.40
C GLN A 41 -10.79 18.14 -9.80
N LEU A 42 -11.65 17.82 -8.83
CA LEU A 42 -13.03 17.40 -9.07
C LEU A 42 -14.02 18.55 -9.18
N GLY A 43 -13.71 19.72 -8.59
CA GLY A 43 -14.61 20.87 -8.51
C GLY A 43 -15.69 20.75 -7.42
N TYR A 44 -15.57 19.74 -6.51
CA TYR A 44 -16.50 19.56 -5.39
C TYR A 44 -15.78 18.96 -4.19
N PRO A 45 -16.32 19.11 -2.94
CA PRO A 45 -15.71 18.59 -1.73
C PRO A 45 -15.73 17.06 -1.69
N ILE A 46 -14.74 16.49 -0.97
CA ILE A 46 -14.65 15.05 -0.71
C ILE A 46 -14.50 14.79 0.80
N TYR A 47 -14.81 13.56 1.20
CA TYR A 47 -14.77 13.14 2.59
C TYR A 47 -14.00 11.82 2.69
N LEU A 48 -12.96 11.80 3.54
CA LEU A 48 -12.13 10.62 3.74
C LEU A 48 -12.85 9.62 4.66
N VAL A 49 -12.93 8.38 4.23
CA VAL A 49 -13.57 7.28 4.99
C VAL A 49 -12.55 6.27 5.53
N HIS A 50 -11.36 6.24 4.94
CA HIS A 50 -10.17 5.52 5.43
C HIS A 50 -8.90 6.18 4.89
N ARG A 51 -7.76 5.57 5.19
CA ARG A 51 -6.47 6.11 4.74
C ARG A 51 -5.51 5.01 4.28
N LEU A 52 -4.59 5.40 3.41
CA LEU A 52 -3.35 4.73 3.11
C LEU A 52 -2.17 5.55 3.67
N ASP A 53 -1.06 4.90 3.94
CA ASP A 53 0.18 5.61 4.27
C ASP A 53 0.63 6.47 3.08
N GLN A 54 1.40 7.51 3.33
CA GLN A 54 1.91 8.40 2.29
C GLN A 54 2.63 7.63 1.19
N GLU A 55 3.52 6.71 1.56
CA GLU A 55 4.31 5.91 0.62
C GLU A 55 3.55 4.68 0.06
N THR A 56 2.39 4.33 0.58
CA THR A 56 1.54 3.28 0.00
C THR A 56 0.73 3.85 -1.17
N GLN A 57 0.82 3.22 -2.32
CA GLN A 57 -0.01 3.55 -3.49
C GLN A 57 -1.24 2.66 -3.60
N GLY A 58 -2.16 2.99 -4.50
CA GLY A 58 -3.26 2.11 -4.89
C GLY A 58 -4.65 2.57 -4.49
N LEU A 59 -5.58 1.62 -4.45
CA LEU A 59 -7.01 1.87 -4.31
C LEU A 59 -7.38 2.49 -2.97
N LEU A 60 -8.08 3.62 -3.04
CA LEU A 60 -8.61 4.36 -1.90
C LEU A 60 -10.05 4.78 -2.19
N VAL A 61 -10.95 4.50 -1.25
CA VAL A 61 -12.36 4.96 -1.31
C VAL A 61 -12.45 6.35 -0.68
N VAL A 62 -13.16 7.24 -1.35
CA VAL A 62 -13.44 8.61 -0.90
C VAL A 62 -14.94 8.87 -1.09
N ALA A 63 -15.61 9.44 -0.09
CA ALA A 63 -17.03 9.78 -0.18
C ALA A 63 -17.24 11.17 -0.78
N LYS A 64 -18.38 11.37 -1.45
CA LYS A 64 -18.77 12.63 -2.12
C LYS A 64 -19.65 13.53 -1.23
N THR A 65 -20.26 12.96 -0.19
CA THR A 65 -21.14 13.68 0.73
C THR A 65 -20.88 13.27 2.17
N PRO A 66 -21.24 14.11 3.18
CA PRO A 66 -21.15 13.73 4.59
C PRO A 66 -21.94 12.46 4.95
N GLN A 67 -23.12 12.28 4.34
CA GLN A 67 -23.98 11.10 4.54
C GLN A 67 -23.29 9.83 4.02
N ALA A 68 -22.74 9.89 2.80
CA ALA A 68 -21.95 8.80 2.25
C ALA A 68 -20.70 8.52 3.11
N ALA A 69 -20.03 9.56 3.63
CA ALA A 69 -18.87 9.38 4.49
C ALA A 69 -19.22 8.63 5.77
N ASN A 70 -20.34 8.94 6.42
CA ASN A 70 -20.81 8.22 7.59
C ASN A 70 -21.10 6.75 7.25
N LYS A 71 -21.89 6.48 6.20
CA LYS A 71 -22.22 5.13 5.72
C LYS A 71 -20.96 4.31 5.44
N TRP A 72 -20.02 4.85 4.65
CA TRP A 72 -18.82 4.12 4.23
C TRP A 72 -17.80 3.95 5.35
N THR A 73 -17.71 4.89 6.29
CA THR A 73 -16.90 4.70 7.51
C THR A 73 -17.42 3.53 8.33
N HIS A 74 -18.73 3.40 8.44
CA HIS A 74 -19.38 2.29 9.14
C HIS A 74 -19.14 0.94 8.46
N LEU A 75 -19.39 0.85 7.14
CA LEU A 75 -19.14 -0.35 6.34
C LEU A 75 -17.68 -0.83 6.43
N ILE A 76 -16.72 0.11 6.41
CA ILE A 76 -15.30 -0.21 6.58
C ILE A 76 -15.00 -0.69 8.00
N GLY A 77 -15.63 -0.08 9.00
CA GLY A 77 -15.51 -0.48 10.42
C GLY A 77 -16.06 -1.88 10.70
N GLU A 78 -17.17 -2.23 10.08
CA GLU A 78 -17.82 -3.55 10.16
C GLU A 78 -17.17 -4.61 9.28
N LYS A 79 -16.08 -4.26 8.56
CA LYS A 79 -15.36 -5.15 7.65
C LYS A 79 -16.17 -5.63 6.43
N ALA A 80 -17.22 -4.90 6.06
CA ALA A 80 -17.94 -5.11 4.82
C ALA A 80 -17.11 -4.76 3.56
N VAL A 81 -15.95 -4.14 3.76
CA VAL A 81 -14.99 -3.81 2.71
C VAL A 81 -13.75 -4.68 2.86
N THR A 82 -13.49 -5.55 1.88
CA THR A 82 -12.25 -6.33 1.83
C THR A 82 -11.16 -5.51 1.16
N LYS A 83 -10.01 -5.41 1.84
CA LYS A 83 -8.83 -4.66 1.37
C LYS A 83 -7.66 -5.62 1.21
N GLU A 84 -7.16 -5.69 -0.03
CA GLU A 84 -6.05 -6.58 -0.37
C GLU A 84 -4.89 -5.76 -0.94
N TYR A 85 -3.70 -6.22 -0.63
CA TYR A 85 -2.45 -5.54 -0.95
C TYR A 85 -1.47 -6.51 -1.57
N ASP A 86 -0.55 -5.97 -2.35
CA ASP A 86 0.62 -6.71 -2.81
C ASP A 86 1.89 -5.98 -2.38
N ALA A 87 2.90 -6.75 -1.96
CA ALA A 87 4.18 -6.20 -1.52
C ALA A 87 5.35 -7.04 -2.05
N ILE A 88 6.46 -6.38 -2.42
CA ILE A 88 7.75 -7.04 -2.57
C ILE A 88 8.45 -7.02 -1.22
N CYS A 89 8.75 -8.21 -0.71
CA CYS A 89 9.42 -8.41 0.57
C CYS A 89 10.83 -8.96 0.38
N ILE A 90 11.71 -8.64 1.33
CA ILE A 90 13.06 -9.20 1.42
C ILE A 90 12.97 -10.48 2.26
N GLY A 91 13.31 -11.61 1.66
CA GLY A 91 13.08 -12.95 2.20
C GLY A 91 11.81 -13.60 1.65
N VAL A 92 11.64 -14.88 1.98
CA VAL A 92 10.51 -15.70 1.54
C VAL A 92 9.99 -16.48 2.75
N PRO A 93 8.72 -16.32 3.16
CA PRO A 93 8.12 -17.15 4.19
C PRO A 93 8.22 -18.65 3.82
N SER A 94 8.54 -19.50 4.80
CA SER A 94 8.63 -20.95 4.59
C SER A 94 7.26 -21.57 4.25
N ASN A 95 6.20 -21.04 4.85
CA ASN A 95 4.84 -21.42 4.50
C ASN A 95 4.33 -20.50 3.39
N PRO A 96 3.77 -21.03 2.29
CA PRO A 96 3.27 -20.21 1.18
C PRO A 96 2.03 -19.41 1.56
N LYS A 97 1.29 -19.79 2.60
CA LYS A 97 0.12 -19.07 3.14
C LYS A 97 0.13 -19.09 4.65
N GLY A 98 -0.43 -18.04 5.24
CA GLY A 98 -0.53 -17.95 6.69
C GLY A 98 -1.17 -16.66 7.16
N GLN A 99 -0.95 -16.35 8.43
CA GLN A 99 -1.42 -15.11 9.04
C GLN A 99 -0.41 -14.55 10.03
N PHE A 100 -0.36 -13.23 10.12
CA PHE A 100 0.33 -12.50 11.17
C PHE A 100 -0.70 -11.96 12.15
N LYS A 101 -0.54 -12.32 13.43
CA LYS A 101 -1.41 -11.82 14.51
C LYS A 101 -0.53 -11.28 15.62
N SER A 102 -0.62 -10.01 15.91
CA SER A 102 0.12 -9.35 17.00
C SER A 102 -0.61 -8.11 17.47
N SER A 103 -0.19 -7.55 18.62
CA SER A 103 -0.58 -6.20 19.00
C SER A 103 0.27 -5.17 18.28
N ILE A 104 -0.35 -4.06 17.92
CA ILE A 104 0.29 -2.88 17.34
C ILE A 104 -0.08 -1.67 18.19
N ASN A 105 0.94 -0.91 18.60
CA ASN A 105 0.71 0.35 19.30
C ASN A 105 0.10 1.37 18.33
N ASP A 106 -1.11 1.80 18.63
CA ASP A 106 -1.84 2.82 17.89
C ASP A 106 -2.14 3.99 18.82
N ARG A 107 -1.30 5.02 18.76
CA ARG A 107 -1.39 6.24 19.59
C ARG A 107 -1.33 5.95 21.11
N GLY A 108 -0.41 5.09 21.53
CA GLY A 108 -0.25 4.71 22.94
C GLY A 108 -1.15 3.58 23.41
N ILE A 109 -2.04 3.06 22.57
CA ILE A 109 -2.95 1.95 22.91
C ILE A 109 -2.55 0.71 22.10
N GLU A 110 -2.30 -0.40 22.77
CA GLU A 110 -2.07 -1.70 22.14
C GLU A 110 -3.38 -2.26 21.58
N LYS A 111 -3.43 -2.43 20.26
CA LYS A 111 -4.62 -2.96 19.54
C LYS A 111 -4.27 -4.21 18.78
N SER A 112 -5.11 -5.23 18.90
CA SER A 112 -4.97 -6.45 18.09
C SER A 112 -5.00 -6.14 16.60
N ALA A 113 -4.09 -6.78 15.88
CA ALA A 113 -3.95 -6.67 14.42
C ALA A 113 -3.85 -8.06 13.80
N LEU A 114 -4.49 -8.23 12.64
CA LEU A 114 -4.55 -9.48 11.88
C LEU A 114 -4.33 -9.20 10.40
N THR A 115 -3.39 -9.90 9.79
CA THR A 115 -3.10 -9.85 8.35
C THR A 115 -2.93 -11.27 7.83
N PHE A 116 -3.68 -11.67 6.82
CA PHE A 116 -3.47 -12.92 6.09
C PHE A 116 -2.49 -12.68 4.96
N TYR A 117 -1.72 -13.70 4.58
CA TYR A 117 -0.78 -13.60 3.49
C TYR A 117 -0.73 -14.85 2.62
N GLU A 118 -0.35 -14.65 1.36
CA GLU A 118 -0.04 -15.69 0.39
C GLU A 118 1.17 -15.28 -0.45
N VAL A 119 2.20 -16.12 -0.50
CA VAL A 119 3.37 -15.92 -1.37
C VAL A 119 2.98 -16.26 -2.80
N LYS A 120 3.06 -15.29 -3.72
CA LYS A 120 2.69 -15.46 -5.12
C LYS A 120 3.87 -15.82 -6.01
N LYS A 121 5.04 -15.26 -5.71
CA LYS A 121 6.25 -15.44 -6.53
C LYS A 121 7.49 -15.16 -5.68
N SER A 122 8.62 -15.72 -6.05
CA SER A 122 9.92 -15.38 -5.47
C SER A 122 10.99 -15.25 -6.55
N TRP A 123 12.04 -14.50 -6.22
CA TRP A 123 13.20 -14.26 -7.08
C TRP A 123 14.48 -14.36 -6.25
N ASP A 124 15.51 -14.95 -6.85
CA ASP A 124 16.87 -14.90 -6.33
C ASP A 124 17.62 -13.76 -7.03
N ILE A 125 18.06 -12.79 -6.26
CA ILE A 125 18.77 -11.60 -6.73
C ILE A 125 20.09 -11.52 -5.97
N ASP A 126 21.15 -12.02 -6.60
CA ASP A 126 22.47 -12.13 -6.00
C ASP A 126 22.41 -12.93 -4.67
N SER A 127 22.83 -12.35 -3.57
CA SER A 127 22.76 -12.95 -2.23
C SER A 127 21.42 -12.78 -1.51
N TYR A 128 20.43 -12.17 -2.17
CA TYR A 128 19.11 -11.91 -1.61
C TYR A 128 18.02 -12.74 -2.29
N ARG A 129 17.03 -13.16 -1.49
CA ARG A 129 15.77 -13.67 -2.02
C ARG A 129 14.69 -12.62 -1.80
N LEU A 130 13.89 -12.36 -2.82
CA LEU A 130 12.72 -11.48 -2.75
C LEU A 130 11.45 -12.29 -2.99
N SER A 131 10.33 -11.83 -2.43
CA SER A 131 9.03 -12.44 -2.66
C SER A 131 7.95 -11.40 -2.95
N LEU A 132 7.03 -11.73 -3.85
CA LEU A 132 5.76 -11.05 -3.99
C LEU A 132 4.77 -11.71 -3.05
N ILE A 133 4.30 -10.97 -2.07
CA ILE A 133 3.35 -11.43 -1.07
C ILE A 133 2.04 -10.67 -1.26
N HIS A 134 0.95 -11.44 -1.46
CA HIS A 134 -0.42 -10.94 -1.42
C HIS A 134 -0.93 -10.95 0.02
N LEU A 135 -1.58 -9.87 0.45
CA LEU A 135 -1.98 -9.67 1.85
C LEU A 135 -3.44 -9.22 1.93
N THR A 136 -4.20 -9.83 2.83
CA THR A 136 -5.59 -9.44 3.13
C THR A 136 -5.67 -8.90 4.55
N LEU A 137 -6.22 -7.70 4.73
CA LEU A 137 -6.37 -7.09 6.04
C LEU A 137 -7.59 -7.62 6.80
N GLY A 138 -7.35 -8.28 7.94
CA GLY A 138 -8.39 -8.57 8.95
C GLY A 138 -8.69 -7.39 9.88
N THR A 139 -7.75 -6.44 9.99
CA THR A 139 -7.85 -5.16 10.73
C THR A 139 -7.10 -4.07 9.97
N GLY A 140 -7.27 -2.80 10.32
CA GLY A 140 -6.64 -1.66 9.64
C GLY A 140 -5.89 -0.72 10.60
N ARG A 141 -4.81 -1.18 11.26
CA ARG A 141 -3.99 -0.34 12.14
C ARG A 141 -2.93 0.42 11.34
N MET A 142 -2.43 1.51 11.93
CA MET A 142 -1.37 2.31 11.30
C MET A 142 -0.14 1.45 11.00
N HIS A 143 0.37 1.50 9.77
CA HIS A 143 1.51 0.72 9.27
C HIS A 143 1.40 -0.81 9.47
N GLN A 144 0.20 -1.36 9.64
CA GLN A 144 -0.01 -2.74 10.05
C GLN A 144 0.77 -3.76 9.22
N ILE A 145 0.63 -3.74 7.91
CA ILE A 145 1.31 -4.66 6.99
C ILE A 145 2.84 -4.52 7.13
N ARG A 146 3.34 -3.30 7.15
CA ARG A 146 4.77 -2.98 7.26
C ARG A 146 5.36 -3.54 8.56
N ILE A 147 4.66 -3.33 9.68
CA ILE A 147 5.08 -3.83 11.02
C ILE A 147 5.01 -5.35 11.07
N HIS A 148 3.94 -5.98 10.57
CA HIS A 148 3.78 -7.42 10.60
C HIS A 148 4.87 -8.13 9.80
N LEU A 149 5.13 -7.68 8.57
CA LEU A 149 6.17 -8.26 7.71
C LEU A 149 7.57 -8.05 8.28
N ALA A 150 7.87 -6.87 8.81
CA ALA A 150 9.16 -6.60 9.46
C ALA A 150 9.39 -7.47 10.69
N LYS A 151 8.38 -7.58 11.59
CA LYS A 151 8.44 -8.46 12.78
C LYS A 151 8.60 -9.94 12.42
N ALA A 152 8.03 -10.36 11.29
CA ALA A 152 8.12 -11.74 10.81
C ALA A 152 9.46 -12.05 10.10
N GLY A 153 10.35 -11.06 9.93
CA GLY A 153 11.64 -11.23 9.25
C GLY A 153 11.58 -11.11 7.72
N PHE A 154 10.47 -10.59 7.18
CA PHE A 154 10.25 -10.38 5.75
C PHE A 154 9.93 -8.92 5.43
N PRO A 155 10.81 -7.94 5.81
CA PRO A 155 10.52 -6.53 5.64
C PRO A 155 10.25 -6.18 4.17
N ILE A 156 9.39 -5.18 3.95
CA ILE A 156 9.07 -4.71 2.60
C ILE A 156 10.29 -4.01 2.00
N ALA A 157 10.60 -4.32 0.75
CA ALA A 157 11.67 -3.67 0.02
C ALA A 157 11.37 -2.16 -0.15
N GLY A 158 12.37 -1.33 0.15
CA GLY A 158 12.25 0.12 0.09
C GLY A 158 11.47 0.76 1.24
N ASP A 159 11.14 0.00 2.29
CA ASP A 159 10.54 0.56 3.51
C ASP A 159 11.63 1.29 4.32
N ASP A 160 11.50 2.61 4.42
CA ASP A 160 12.42 3.52 5.12
C ASP A 160 12.15 3.62 6.64
N LYS A 161 11.04 3.06 7.11
CA LYS A 161 10.59 3.21 8.49
C LYS A 161 10.63 1.91 9.30
N HIS A 162 10.24 0.81 8.67
CA HIS A 162 10.15 -0.51 9.30
C HIS A 162 11.02 -1.56 8.59
N GLY A 163 11.73 -1.18 7.52
CA GLY A 163 12.52 -2.08 6.70
C GLY A 163 13.90 -2.39 7.27
N ASP A 164 14.60 -3.29 6.59
CA ASP A 164 16.03 -3.52 6.79
C ASP A 164 16.83 -2.51 5.95
N PHE A 165 17.40 -1.49 6.60
CA PHE A 165 18.14 -0.42 5.92
C PHE A 165 19.38 -0.91 5.18
N LYS A 166 20.09 -1.94 5.71
CA LYS A 166 21.28 -2.51 5.08
C LYS A 166 20.89 -3.27 3.81
N ALA A 167 19.88 -4.13 3.92
CA ALA A 167 19.33 -4.88 2.79
C ALA A 167 18.74 -3.93 1.75
N ASN A 168 17.97 -2.90 2.14
CA ASN A 168 17.41 -1.90 1.23
C ASN A 168 18.49 -1.17 0.42
N LYS A 169 19.66 -0.86 1.03
CA LYS A 169 20.77 -0.25 0.32
C LYS A 169 21.36 -1.19 -0.75
N ALA A 170 21.46 -2.49 -0.46
CA ALA A 170 21.93 -3.50 -1.41
C ALA A 170 20.90 -3.74 -2.52
N ILE A 171 19.63 -3.95 -2.18
CA ILE A 171 18.52 -4.16 -3.13
C ILE A 171 18.40 -2.96 -4.08
N LYS A 172 18.54 -1.73 -3.57
CA LYS A 172 18.55 -0.53 -4.42
C LYS A 172 19.65 -0.56 -5.48
N LYS A 173 20.86 -1.04 -5.13
CA LYS A 173 21.96 -1.17 -6.10
C LYS A 173 21.65 -2.25 -7.14
N LEU A 174 21.13 -3.41 -6.72
CA LEU A 174 20.89 -4.57 -7.55
C LEU A 174 19.66 -4.40 -8.47
N THR A 175 18.58 -3.78 -8.00
CA THR A 175 17.29 -3.73 -8.70
C THR A 175 16.81 -2.33 -9.03
N GLY A 176 17.35 -1.30 -8.37
CA GLY A 176 16.87 0.09 -8.49
C GLY A 176 15.68 0.43 -7.63
N ILE A 177 15.15 -0.48 -6.82
CA ILE A 177 14.07 -0.23 -5.86
C ILE A 177 14.52 0.84 -4.85
N LYS A 178 13.81 1.97 -4.81
CA LYS A 178 14.14 3.12 -3.97
C LYS A 178 13.05 3.48 -2.98
N ARG A 179 11.81 3.05 -3.24
CA ARG A 179 10.61 3.41 -2.48
C ARG A 179 9.88 2.17 -2.02
N LEU A 180 9.03 2.34 -1.02
CA LEU A 180 8.18 1.28 -0.46
C LEU A 180 7.45 0.50 -1.56
N GLN A 181 7.66 -0.79 -1.63
CA GLN A 181 6.99 -1.68 -2.57
C GLN A 181 5.72 -2.26 -1.93
N LEU A 182 4.72 -1.40 -1.72
CA LEU A 182 3.42 -1.77 -1.16
C LEU A 182 2.30 -1.05 -1.93
N ILE A 183 1.34 -1.83 -2.42
CA ILE A 183 0.19 -1.32 -3.16
C ILE A 183 -1.11 -1.90 -2.59
N SER A 184 -2.14 -1.05 -2.40
CA SER A 184 -3.54 -1.46 -2.24
C SER A 184 -4.06 -1.87 -3.62
N SER A 185 -3.93 -3.16 -3.94
CA SER A 185 -4.13 -3.67 -5.29
C SER A 185 -5.56 -4.08 -5.58
N ARG A 186 -6.32 -4.47 -4.54
CA ARG A 186 -7.70 -4.92 -4.72
C ARG A 186 -8.60 -4.41 -3.59
N LEU A 187 -9.80 -3.98 -3.97
CA LEU A 187 -10.90 -3.63 -3.07
C LEU A 187 -12.16 -4.37 -3.49
N THR A 188 -12.80 -5.09 -2.54
CA THR A 188 -14.15 -5.61 -2.73
C THR A 188 -15.09 -4.87 -1.80
N ILE A 189 -16.12 -4.22 -2.36
CA ILE A 189 -17.03 -3.33 -1.66
C ILE A 189 -18.49 -3.61 -2.04
N PRO A 190 -19.45 -3.47 -1.11
CA PRO A 190 -20.86 -3.63 -1.41
C PRO A 190 -21.42 -2.39 -2.13
N ILE A 191 -21.88 -2.56 -3.36
CA ILE A 191 -22.57 -1.54 -4.16
C ILE A 191 -23.90 -2.12 -4.60
N ASP A 192 -25.01 -1.42 -4.29
CA ASP A 192 -26.37 -1.81 -4.66
C ASP A 192 -26.70 -3.27 -4.29
N GLY A 193 -26.28 -3.69 -3.09
CA GLY A 193 -26.52 -5.03 -2.54
C GLY A 193 -25.68 -6.15 -3.16
N LYS A 194 -24.68 -5.82 -3.98
CA LYS A 194 -23.74 -6.78 -4.60
C LYS A 194 -22.30 -6.40 -4.30
N ASP A 195 -21.45 -7.40 -4.10
CA ASP A 195 -20.03 -7.18 -3.98
C ASP A 195 -19.40 -6.86 -5.33
N MET A 196 -18.81 -5.68 -5.44
CA MET A 196 -18.02 -5.25 -6.60
C MET A 196 -16.55 -5.26 -6.25
N THR A 197 -15.73 -5.84 -7.13
CA THR A 197 -14.27 -5.92 -6.97
C THR A 197 -13.58 -5.00 -7.96
N PHE A 198 -12.72 -4.13 -7.44
CA PHE A 198 -11.82 -3.26 -8.20
C PHE A 198 -10.39 -3.75 -8.00
N GLN A 199 -9.63 -3.83 -9.09
CA GLN A 199 -8.27 -4.34 -9.07
C GLN A 199 -7.36 -3.47 -9.93
N LEU A 200 -6.15 -3.25 -9.45
CA LEU A 200 -5.05 -2.64 -10.21
C LEU A 200 -4.05 -3.72 -10.61
N ASP A 201 -3.43 -3.53 -11.76
CA ASP A 201 -2.24 -4.29 -12.10
C ASP A 201 -1.13 -3.99 -11.09
N VAL A 202 -0.46 -5.03 -10.62
CA VAL A 202 0.66 -4.89 -9.68
C VAL A 202 1.91 -4.53 -10.48
N PRO A 203 2.42 -3.29 -10.37
CA PRO A 203 3.51 -2.81 -11.22
C PRO A 203 4.89 -3.32 -10.78
N PHE A 204 4.92 -4.33 -9.93
CA PHE A 204 6.14 -4.81 -9.30
C PHE A 204 6.83 -5.84 -10.19
N THR A 205 7.87 -5.39 -10.89
CA THR A 205 8.85 -6.25 -11.54
C THR A 205 10.15 -6.20 -10.75
N VAL A 206 10.75 -7.35 -10.53
CA VAL A 206 12.08 -7.46 -9.93
C VAL A 206 13.04 -7.94 -11.01
N GLU A 207 13.82 -7.02 -11.54
CA GLU A 207 14.83 -7.30 -12.54
C GLU A 207 16.20 -6.90 -11.99
N LYS A 208 17.22 -7.71 -12.26
CA LYS A 208 18.60 -7.32 -11.96
C LYS A 208 18.97 -6.20 -12.93
N LYS A 209 19.45 -5.07 -12.39
CA LYS A 209 20.05 -4.04 -13.24
C LYS A 209 21.19 -4.63 -14.04
N ALA A 210 21.23 -4.35 -15.34
CA ALA A 210 22.43 -4.59 -16.12
C ALA A 210 23.63 -3.90 -15.45
N PRO A 211 24.81 -4.57 -15.43
CA PRO A 211 26.02 -3.89 -14.96
C PRO A 211 26.16 -2.60 -15.77
N VAL A 212 26.43 -1.50 -15.08
CA VAL A 212 26.81 -0.24 -15.73
C VAL A 212 28.08 -0.59 -16.50
N SER A 213 28.03 -0.59 -17.84
CA SER A 213 29.24 -0.70 -18.65
C SER A 213 30.15 0.45 -18.20
N GLU A 214 31.34 0.12 -17.73
CA GLU A 214 32.41 1.11 -17.58
C GLU A 214 32.55 1.79 -18.94
N GLN A 215 32.06 3.02 -19.03
CA GLN A 215 32.33 3.84 -20.21
C GLN A 215 33.83 4.01 -20.22
N GLU A 216 34.45 3.54 -21.31
CA GLU A 216 35.84 3.73 -21.63
C GLU A 216 36.23 5.17 -21.35
N VAL A 217 37.08 5.35 -20.33
CA VAL A 217 37.78 6.60 -20.13
C VAL A 217 38.78 6.73 -21.30
N TRP A 218 38.37 7.40 -22.35
CA TRP A 218 39.31 7.84 -23.37
C TRP A 218 40.27 8.84 -22.76
N VAL A 219 41.52 8.43 -22.62
CA VAL A 219 42.66 9.28 -22.27
C VAL A 219 43.01 10.18 -23.45
#